data_1a48fa40ffc96f22256ee9cfa186ae46
#
_entry.id   1a48fa40ffc96f22256ee9cfa186ae46
#
_cell.length_a   1.000
_cell.length_b   1.000
_cell.length_c   1.000
_cell.angle_alpha   90.00
_cell.angle_beta   90.00
_cell.angle_gamma   90.00
#
_symmetry.space_group_name_H-M   'P 1'
#
loop_
_entity.id
_entity.type
_entity.pdbx_description
1 polymer ?
#
loop_
_entity_poly.entity_id
_entity_poly.type
_entity_poly.pdbx_seq_one_letter_code
_entity_poly.pdbx_strand_id
1 'polypeptide(L)'
;MELLPALARWIHFLAGITWIGLLYYFNFVQMAALKDAGADGTAAGITKHVAPRALLWFRWAAVVTWLAGAALLGGNLGDAFMLRNGYEAIGIGAWLGTIMLFNVWALIWPNQQKILGMVPADDAAKAKARRVAMLASRTNVMLSIPMLFFMANGLSHRAVLGF
;
A
#
# COMPACT_ATOMS: atom_id res chain seq x y z
N MET A 1 27.63 11.76 9.58
CA MET A 1 27.02 10.54 8.99
C MET A 1 25.53 10.34 9.33
N GLU A 2 24.87 11.32 9.97
CA GLU A 2 23.46 11.20 10.38
C GLU A 2 22.42 11.66 9.34
N LEU A 3 22.87 12.33 8.27
CA LEU A 3 21.98 12.88 7.25
C LEU A 3 21.23 11.79 6.45
N LEU A 4 21.94 10.72 6.06
CA LEU A 4 21.33 9.64 5.26
C LEU A 4 20.20 8.91 5.97
N PRO A 5 20.35 8.47 7.23
CA PRO A 5 19.23 7.88 7.98
C PRO A 5 18.06 8.85 8.20
N ALA A 6 18.35 10.14 8.43
CA ALA A 6 17.29 11.14 8.58
C ALA A 6 16.49 11.33 7.28
N LEU A 7 17.18 11.43 6.14
CA LEU A 7 16.52 11.52 4.83
C LEU A 7 15.73 10.27 4.49
N ALA A 8 16.29 9.08 4.73
CA ALA A 8 15.57 7.83 4.49
C ALA A 8 14.30 7.73 5.34
N ARG A 9 14.35 8.15 6.61
CA ARG A 9 13.18 8.21 7.48
C ARG A 9 12.13 9.18 6.95
N TRP A 10 12.55 10.36 6.54
CA TRP A 10 11.67 11.38 5.99
C TRP A 10 10.98 10.90 4.71
N ILE A 11 11.76 10.32 3.78
CA ILE A 11 11.22 9.73 2.55
C ILE A 11 10.24 8.59 2.87
N HIS A 12 10.56 7.72 3.85
CA HIS A 12 9.68 6.64 4.28
C HIS A 12 8.34 7.18 4.77
N PHE A 13 8.33 8.23 5.59
CA PHE A 13 7.10 8.85 6.06
C PHE A 13 6.29 9.48 4.93
N LEU A 14 6.91 10.31 4.08
CA LEU A 14 6.20 10.99 3.00
C LEU A 14 5.60 10.01 1.99
N ALA A 15 6.38 9.01 1.58
CA ALA A 15 5.90 7.97 0.69
C ALA A 15 4.83 7.10 1.37
N GLY A 16 5.00 6.77 2.66
CA GLY A 16 4.04 6.02 3.45
C GLY A 16 2.71 6.73 3.60
N ILE A 17 2.71 8.03 3.89
CA ILE A 17 1.48 8.86 3.94
C ILE A 17 0.78 8.84 2.59
N THR A 18 1.53 8.98 1.49
CA THR A 18 0.97 8.94 0.13
C THR A 18 0.37 7.57 -0.18
N TRP A 19 1.10 6.48 0.13
CA TRP A 19 0.63 5.12 -0.12
C TRP A 19 -0.63 4.78 0.67
N ILE A 20 -0.59 4.95 1.99
CA ILE A 20 -1.71 4.60 2.87
C ILE A 20 -2.90 5.57 2.68
N GLY A 21 -2.63 6.85 2.48
CA GLY A 21 -3.66 7.84 2.20
C GLY A 21 -4.43 7.53 0.92
N LEU A 22 -3.72 7.16 -0.17
CA LEU A 22 -4.38 6.73 -1.41
C LEU A 22 -5.08 5.38 -1.28
N LEU A 23 -4.58 4.44 -0.46
CA LEU A 23 -5.29 3.20 -0.15
C LEU A 23 -6.66 3.49 0.47
N TYR A 24 -6.71 4.39 1.45
CA TYR A 24 -7.95 4.77 2.13
C TYR A 24 -8.86 5.59 1.20
N TYR A 25 -8.29 6.52 0.42
CA TYR A 25 -9.03 7.24 -0.61
C TYR A 25 -9.74 6.30 -1.59
N PHE A 26 -9.06 5.29 -2.12
CA PHE A 26 -9.69 4.33 -3.03
C PHE A 26 -10.85 3.57 -2.38
N ASN A 27 -10.70 3.14 -1.13
CA ASN A 27 -11.67 2.29 -0.45
C ASN A 27 -12.84 3.07 0.17
N PHE A 28 -12.61 4.27 0.69
CA PHE A 28 -13.62 5.01 1.44
C PHE A 28 -14.22 6.17 0.66
N VAL A 29 -13.51 6.71 -0.32
CA VAL A 29 -13.97 7.87 -1.10
C VAL A 29 -14.29 7.46 -2.54
N GLN A 30 -13.30 6.98 -3.30
CA GLN A 30 -13.48 6.77 -4.74
C GLN A 30 -14.50 5.66 -5.06
N MET A 31 -14.55 4.57 -4.27
CA MET A 31 -15.53 3.50 -4.52
C MET A 31 -16.97 3.97 -4.29
N ALA A 32 -17.20 4.78 -3.26
CA ALA A 32 -18.51 5.38 -3.01
C ALA A 32 -18.85 6.37 -4.12
N ALA A 33 -17.94 7.30 -4.44
CA ALA A 33 -18.14 8.28 -5.51
C ALA A 33 -18.40 7.64 -6.87
N LEU A 34 -17.72 6.54 -7.22
CA LEU A 34 -17.97 5.82 -8.46
C LEU A 34 -19.35 5.17 -8.53
N LYS A 35 -19.88 4.71 -7.38
CA LYS A 35 -21.25 4.17 -7.31
C LYS A 35 -22.28 5.27 -7.59
N ASP A 36 -22.13 6.42 -6.94
CA ASP A 36 -23.05 7.54 -7.09
C ASP A 36 -22.92 8.17 -8.49
N ALA A 37 -21.70 8.42 -8.96
CA ALA A 37 -21.42 8.92 -10.31
C ALA A 37 -21.85 7.94 -11.42
N GLY A 38 -21.93 6.64 -11.13
CA GLY A 38 -22.49 5.65 -12.03
C GLY A 38 -23.99 5.79 -12.20
N ALA A 39 -24.70 6.17 -11.15
CA ALA A 39 -26.15 6.39 -11.18
C ALA A 39 -26.54 7.66 -11.95
N ASP A 40 -25.71 8.68 -11.91
CA ASP A 40 -25.94 9.97 -12.62
C ASP A 40 -25.19 10.10 -13.95
N GLY A 41 -24.45 9.07 -14.38
CA GLY A 41 -23.74 9.03 -15.66
C GLY A 41 -22.40 9.78 -15.70
N THR A 42 -21.88 10.30 -14.57
CA THR A 42 -20.65 11.09 -14.51
C THR A 42 -19.38 10.29 -14.16
N ALA A 43 -19.48 8.98 -13.92
CA ALA A 43 -18.38 8.10 -13.54
C ALA A 43 -17.18 8.11 -14.50
N ALA A 44 -17.40 8.42 -15.79
CA ALA A 44 -16.35 8.45 -16.80
C ALA A 44 -15.23 9.44 -16.48
N GLY A 45 -15.54 10.59 -15.87
CA GLY A 45 -14.55 11.60 -15.47
C GLY A 45 -13.59 11.06 -14.41
N ILE A 46 -14.11 10.40 -13.40
CA ILE A 46 -13.30 9.78 -12.31
C ILE A 46 -12.39 8.69 -12.90
N THR A 47 -12.96 7.79 -13.70
CA THR A 47 -12.21 6.66 -14.28
C THR A 47 -11.14 7.11 -15.25
N LYS A 48 -11.41 8.12 -16.07
CA LYS A 48 -10.49 8.61 -17.11
C LYS A 48 -9.40 9.52 -16.59
N HIS A 49 -9.73 10.40 -15.65
CA HIS A 49 -8.85 11.51 -15.27
C HIS A 49 -8.24 11.36 -13.86
N VAL A 50 -8.95 10.80 -12.90
CA VAL A 50 -8.50 10.68 -11.52
C VAL A 50 -7.81 9.35 -11.25
N ALA A 51 -8.47 8.23 -11.56
CA ALA A 51 -7.98 6.91 -11.21
C ALA A 51 -6.58 6.57 -11.75
N PRO A 52 -6.21 6.86 -13.02
CA PRO A 52 -4.88 6.53 -13.52
C PRO A 52 -3.77 7.29 -12.79
N ARG A 53 -4.00 8.56 -12.46
CA ARG A 53 -3.03 9.39 -11.71
C ARG A 53 -2.89 8.91 -10.27
N ALA A 54 -4.00 8.69 -9.59
CA ALA A 54 -3.99 8.19 -8.21
C ALA A 54 -3.32 6.81 -8.12
N LEU A 55 -3.57 5.89 -9.07
CA LEU A 55 -2.92 4.59 -9.15
C LEU A 55 -1.42 4.68 -9.45
N LEU A 56 -0.98 5.67 -10.23
CA LEU A 56 0.44 5.91 -10.48
C LEU A 56 1.17 6.23 -9.17
N TRP A 57 0.68 7.23 -8.43
CA TRP A 57 1.24 7.62 -7.15
C TRP A 57 1.15 6.50 -6.11
N PHE A 58 0.03 5.81 -6.03
CA PHE A 58 -0.22 4.71 -5.11
C PHE A 58 0.83 3.59 -5.24
N ARG A 59 1.03 3.08 -6.46
CA ARG A 59 1.95 1.94 -6.65
C ARG A 59 3.42 2.31 -6.47
N TRP A 60 3.83 3.52 -6.91
CA TRP A 60 5.21 3.94 -6.74
C TRP A 60 5.51 4.40 -5.31
N ALA A 61 4.57 5.05 -4.64
CA ALA A 61 4.70 5.35 -3.22
C ALA A 61 4.90 4.08 -2.38
N ALA A 62 4.20 2.98 -2.71
CA ALA A 62 4.41 1.69 -2.05
C ALA A 62 5.85 1.19 -2.19
N VAL A 63 6.42 1.25 -3.40
CA VAL A 63 7.82 0.86 -3.66
C VAL A 63 8.80 1.76 -2.89
N VAL A 64 8.62 3.08 -2.99
CA VAL A 64 9.51 4.04 -2.31
C VAL A 64 9.45 3.88 -0.79
N THR A 65 8.25 3.66 -0.23
CA THR A 65 8.08 3.37 1.20
C THR A 65 8.86 2.13 1.60
N TRP A 66 8.70 1.04 0.86
CA TRP A 66 9.39 -0.22 1.16
C TRP A 66 10.91 -0.09 1.06
N LEU A 67 11.43 0.52 -0.01
CA LEU A 67 12.87 0.72 -0.20
C LEU A 67 13.49 1.63 0.87
N ALA A 68 12.82 2.73 1.21
CA ALA A 68 13.26 3.61 2.27
C ALA A 68 13.23 2.92 3.65
N GLY A 69 12.22 2.08 3.91
CA GLY A 69 12.14 1.25 5.11
C GLY A 69 13.27 0.22 5.19
N ALA A 70 13.59 -0.45 4.08
CA ALA A 70 14.72 -1.37 3.99
C ALA A 70 16.06 -0.66 4.23
N ALA A 71 16.23 0.53 3.68
CA ALA A 71 17.42 1.37 3.91
C ALA A 71 17.56 1.78 5.38
N LEU A 72 16.45 2.06 6.07
CA LEU A 72 16.45 2.37 7.52
C LEU A 72 16.88 1.19 8.38
N LEU A 73 16.48 -0.03 8.02
CA LEU A 73 16.91 -1.24 8.71
C LEU A 73 18.38 -1.57 8.41
N GLY A 74 18.87 -1.23 7.23
CA GLY A 74 20.28 -1.42 6.86
C GLY A 74 20.74 -2.86 7.10
N GLY A 75 21.82 -3.03 7.85
CA GLY A 75 22.38 -4.34 8.20
C GLY A 75 21.45 -5.24 9.05
N ASN A 76 20.45 -4.65 9.71
CA ASN A 76 19.48 -5.39 10.55
C ASN A 76 18.25 -5.87 9.77
N LEU A 77 18.23 -5.68 8.44
CA LEU A 77 17.12 -6.13 7.58
C LEU A 77 16.85 -7.62 7.75
N GLY A 78 17.90 -8.44 7.79
CA GLY A 78 17.80 -9.89 8.00
C GLY A 78 17.18 -10.24 9.35
N ASP A 79 17.59 -9.56 10.42
CA ASP A 79 17.04 -9.80 11.75
C ASP A 79 15.57 -9.40 11.86
N ALA A 80 15.17 -8.30 11.23
CA ALA A 80 13.78 -7.88 11.17
C ALA A 80 12.92 -8.91 10.44
N PHE A 81 13.33 -9.39 9.26
CA PHE A 81 12.57 -10.41 8.52
C PHE A 81 12.60 -11.79 9.16
N MET A 82 13.63 -12.11 9.96
CA MET A 82 13.70 -13.34 10.76
C MET A 82 13.07 -13.20 12.15
N LEU A 83 12.51 -12.03 12.48
CA LEU A 83 11.85 -11.74 13.76
C LEU A 83 12.73 -12.07 14.96
N ARG A 84 13.94 -11.51 15.01
CA ARG A 84 14.93 -11.82 16.07
C ARG A 84 15.75 -10.59 16.49
N ASN A 85 16.53 -10.75 17.53
CA ASN A 85 17.51 -9.78 18.02
C ASN A 85 16.90 -8.39 18.38
N GLY A 86 15.62 -8.36 18.84
CA GLY A 86 14.92 -7.16 19.23
C GLY A 86 14.29 -6.39 18.05
N TYR A 87 14.23 -7.01 16.86
CA TYR A 87 13.59 -6.47 15.66
C TYR A 87 12.24 -7.13 15.36
N GLU A 88 11.69 -7.94 16.29
CA GLU A 88 10.48 -8.73 16.08
C GLU A 88 9.28 -7.84 15.72
N ALA A 89 9.05 -6.79 16.50
CA ALA A 89 7.92 -5.89 16.29
C ALA A 89 8.00 -5.16 14.93
N ILE A 90 9.14 -4.53 14.65
CA ILE A 90 9.33 -3.85 13.36
C ILE A 90 9.31 -4.85 12.19
N GLY A 91 9.78 -6.08 12.42
CA GLY A 91 9.77 -7.17 11.44
C GLY A 91 8.36 -7.60 11.06
N ILE A 92 7.43 -7.68 12.03
CA ILE A 92 6.01 -7.92 11.73
C ILE A 92 5.47 -6.81 10.84
N GLY A 93 5.75 -5.55 11.15
CA GLY A 93 5.37 -4.41 10.30
C GLY A 93 5.97 -4.49 8.89
N ALA A 94 7.25 -4.89 8.78
CA ALA A 94 7.94 -5.07 7.50
C ALA A 94 7.32 -6.20 6.66
N TRP A 95 6.96 -7.32 7.25
CA TRP A 95 6.25 -8.41 6.58
C TRP A 95 4.87 -7.98 6.08
N LEU A 96 4.08 -7.32 6.92
CA LEU A 96 2.76 -6.81 6.53
C LEU A 96 2.89 -5.81 5.36
N GLY A 97 3.83 -4.88 5.43
CA GLY A 97 4.13 -3.95 4.34
C GLY A 97 4.56 -4.65 3.05
N THR A 98 5.35 -5.72 3.15
CA THR A 98 5.79 -6.52 2.00
C THR A 98 4.61 -7.24 1.33
N ILE A 99 3.72 -7.86 2.12
CA ILE A 99 2.50 -8.48 1.60
C ILE A 99 1.61 -7.45 0.92
N MET A 100 1.46 -6.27 1.53
CA MET A 100 0.68 -5.18 0.94
C MET A 100 1.28 -4.68 -0.37
N LEU A 101 2.61 -4.53 -0.45
CA LEU A 101 3.32 -4.16 -1.69
C LEU A 101 3.13 -5.23 -2.77
N PHE A 102 3.25 -6.51 -2.42
CA PHE A 102 2.97 -7.61 -3.34
C PHE A 102 1.54 -7.53 -3.89
N ASN A 103 0.54 -7.32 -3.04
CA ASN A 103 -0.85 -7.16 -3.46
C ASN A 103 -1.03 -5.99 -4.44
N VAL A 104 -0.32 -4.88 -4.23
CA VAL A 104 -0.38 -3.72 -5.14
C VAL A 104 0.10 -4.10 -6.54
N TRP A 105 1.25 -4.77 -6.66
CA TRP A 105 1.88 -5.03 -7.95
C TRP A 105 1.41 -6.31 -8.63
N ALA A 106 1.12 -7.37 -7.86
CA ALA A 106 0.71 -8.66 -8.40
C ALA A 106 -0.80 -8.80 -8.60
N LEU A 107 -1.62 -8.14 -7.78
CA LEU A 107 -3.07 -8.30 -7.81
C LEU A 107 -3.79 -7.02 -8.22
N ILE A 108 -3.51 -5.88 -7.59
CA ILE A 108 -4.26 -4.65 -7.86
C ILE A 108 -3.91 -4.08 -9.24
N TRP A 109 -2.62 -3.84 -9.49
CA TRP A 109 -2.21 -3.16 -10.71
C TRP A 109 -2.55 -3.91 -12.01
N PRO A 110 -2.29 -5.21 -12.19
CA PRO A 110 -2.65 -5.92 -13.43
C PRO A 110 -4.16 -5.96 -13.68
N ASN A 111 -4.96 -6.02 -12.63
CA ASN A 111 -6.41 -5.96 -12.76
C ASN A 111 -6.91 -4.55 -13.06
N GLN A 112 -6.30 -3.52 -12.49
CA GLN A 112 -6.62 -2.13 -12.84
C GLN A 112 -6.29 -1.78 -14.29
N GLN A 113 -5.22 -2.32 -14.86
CA GLN A 113 -4.91 -2.15 -16.29
C GLN A 113 -6.04 -2.66 -17.19
N LYS A 114 -6.66 -3.80 -16.86
CA LYS A 114 -7.82 -4.33 -17.58
C LYS A 114 -9.05 -3.45 -17.40
N ILE A 115 -9.31 -2.99 -16.18
CA ILE A 115 -10.46 -2.13 -15.87
C ILE A 115 -10.37 -0.78 -16.61
N LEU A 116 -9.16 -0.22 -16.68
CA LEU A 116 -8.89 1.07 -17.33
C LEU A 116 -8.73 0.97 -18.85
N GLY A 117 -8.80 -0.25 -19.42
CA GLY A 117 -8.65 -0.45 -20.86
C GLY A 117 -7.22 -0.31 -21.39
N MET A 118 -6.21 -0.33 -20.50
CA MET A 118 -4.79 -0.33 -20.88
C MET A 118 -4.35 -1.68 -21.47
N VAL A 119 -5.05 -2.75 -21.09
CA VAL A 119 -4.87 -4.11 -21.62
C VAL A 119 -6.23 -4.59 -22.12
N PRO A 120 -6.31 -5.19 -23.33
CA PRO A 120 -7.55 -5.73 -23.85
C PRO A 120 -8.16 -6.78 -22.90
N ALA A 121 -9.44 -6.66 -22.61
CA ALA A 121 -10.19 -7.60 -21.80
C ALA A 121 -11.67 -7.52 -22.16
N ASP A 122 -12.35 -8.65 -22.22
CA ASP A 122 -13.81 -8.72 -22.37
C ASP A 122 -14.53 -8.32 -21.07
N ASP A 123 -15.84 -8.22 -21.09
CA ASP A 123 -16.63 -7.76 -19.96
C ASP A 123 -16.59 -8.75 -18.77
N ALA A 124 -16.50 -10.05 -19.04
CA ALA A 124 -16.35 -11.06 -18.00
C ALA A 124 -14.99 -10.94 -17.29
N ALA A 125 -13.91 -10.77 -18.05
CA ALA A 125 -12.57 -10.54 -17.52
C ALA A 125 -12.47 -9.22 -16.74
N LYS A 126 -13.12 -8.15 -17.20
CA LYS A 126 -13.22 -6.88 -16.47
C LYS A 126 -13.99 -7.02 -15.17
N ALA A 127 -15.09 -7.76 -15.16
CA ALA A 127 -15.89 -8.03 -13.96
C ALA A 127 -15.07 -8.81 -12.91
N LYS A 128 -14.35 -9.86 -13.34
CA LYS A 128 -13.41 -10.60 -12.50
C LYS A 128 -12.29 -9.70 -11.96
N ALA A 129 -11.71 -8.87 -12.83
CA ALA A 129 -10.63 -7.94 -12.45
C ALA A 129 -11.10 -6.93 -11.39
N ARG A 130 -12.30 -6.37 -11.50
CA ARG A 130 -12.89 -5.50 -10.48
C ARG A 130 -13.00 -6.19 -9.14
N ARG A 131 -13.48 -7.44 -9.12
CA ARG A 131 -13.62 -8.22 -7.88
C ARG A 131 -12.26 -8.49 -7.23
N VAL A 132 -11.26 -8.94 -8.00
CA VAL A 132 -9.91 -9.23 -7.47
C VAL A 132 -9.25 -7.97 -6.94
N ALA A 133 -9.25 -6.87 -7.71
CA ALA A 133 -8.64 -5.61 -7.29
C ALA A 133 -9.32 -5.05 -6.03
N MET A 134 -10.65 -5.14 -5.93
CA MET A 134 -11.40 -4.71 -4.76
C MET A 134 -11.05 -5.54 -3.52
N LEU A 135 -11.02 -6.86 -3.63
CA LEU A 135 -10.70 -7.73 -2.50
C LEU A 135 -9.27 -7.52 -2.03
N ALA A 136 -8.30 -7.47 -2.95
CA ALA A 136 -6.90 -7.22 -2.62
C ALA A 136 -6.70 -5.84 -1.96
N SER A 137 -7.40 -4.81 -2.45
CA SER A 137 -7.36 -3.47 -1.85
C SER A 137 -7.96 -3.44 -0.44
N ARG A 138 -9.09 -4.12 -0.20
CA ARG A 138 -9.69 -4.24 1.14
C ARG A 138 -8.83 -5.05 2.09
N THR A 139 -8.20 -6.12 1.61
CA THR A 139 -7.19 -6.85 2.39
C THR A 139 -6.06 -5.93 2.82
N ASN A 140 -5.55 -5.09 1.91
CA ASN A 140 -4.52 -4.11 2.26
C ASN A 140 -5.01 -3.09 3.29
N VAL A 141 -6.28 -2.65 3.26
CA VAL A 141 -6.84 -1.79 4.33
C VAL A 141 -6.80 -2.51 5.68
N MET A 142 -7.20 -3.77 5.73
CA MET A 142 -7.16 -4.56 6.98
C MET A 142 -5.72 -4.74 7.48
N LEU A 143 -4.77 -5.05 6.59
CA LEU A 143 -3.36 -5.23 6.93
C LEU A 143 -2.68 -3.92 7.33
N SER A 144 -3.14 -2.78 6.81
CA SER A 144 -2.54 -1.48 7.12
C SER A 144 -2.67 -1.08 8.59
N ILE A 145 -3.73 -1.52 9.26
CA ILE A 145 -3.97 -1.18 10.68
C ILE A 145 -2.88 -1.78 11.58
N PRO A 146 -2.67 -3.11 11.63
CA PRO A 146 -1.59 -3.68 12.40
C PRO A 146 -0.21 -3.27 11.85
N MET A 147 -0.05 -3.11 10.53
CA MET A 147 1.21 -2.65 9.96
C MET A 147 1.61 -1.28 10.52
N LEU A 148 0.72 -0.30 10.52
CA LEU A 148 0.98 1.02 11.08
C LEU A 148 1.26 0.96 12.58
N PHE A 149 0.54 0.12 13.33
CA PHE A 149 0.79 -0.09 14.75
C PHE A 149 2.23 -0.55 15.00
N PHE A 150 2.68 -1.59 14.31
CA PHE A 150 4.03 -2.13 14.45
C PHE A 150 5.11 -1.16 13.92
N MET A 151 4.84 -0.41 12.85
CA MET A 151 5.76 0.62 12.36
C MET A 151 5.92 1.78 13.34
N ALA A 152 4.84 2.22 13.98
CA ALA A 152 4.88 3.32 14.95
C ALA A 152 5.59 2.91 16.26
N ASN A 153 5.48 1.64 16.67
CA ASN A 153 5.92 1.16 17.98
C ASN A 153 7.17 0.25 17.93
N GLY A 154 7.62 -0.13 16.75
CA GLY A 154 8.54 -1.25 16.54
C GLY A 154 9.94 -1.13 17.12
N LEU A 155 10.44 0.07 17.41
CA LEU A 155 11.77 0.29 18.03
C LEU A 155 11.71 0.88 19.43
N SER A 156 10.56 1.47 19.81
CA SER A 156 10.43 2.23 21.06
C SER A 156 9.72 1.48 22.18
N HIS A 157 9.03 0.38 21.90
CA HIS A 157 8.12 -0.25 22.84
C HIS A 157 8.33 -1.76 22.97
N ARG A 158 9.56 -2.17 23.31
CA ARG A 158 9.82 -3.54 23.78
C ARG A 158 8.90 -3.94 24.95
N ALA A 159 8.43 -2.95 25.72
CA ALA A 159 7.58 -3.16 26.88
C ALA A 159 6.10 -3.44 26.55
N VAL A 160 5.60 -3.07 25.35
CA VAL A 160 4.16 -3.20 25.02
C VAL A 160 3.79 -4.63 24.62
N LEU A 161 4.72 -5.40 24.08
CA LEU A 161 4.48 -6.78 23.63
C LEU A 161 5.17 -7.84 24.51
N GLY A 162 5.92 -7.43 25.54
CA GLY A 162 6.52 -8.36 26.51
C GLY A 162 7.69 -9.19 25.96
N PHE A 163 8.32 -8.75 24.83
CA PHE A 163 9.54 -9.37 24.32
C PHE A 163 10.75 -8.45 24.43
#